data_bfb957f55e2147f92330f1203f27c01a
#
_entry.id   bfb957f55e2147f92330f1203f27c01a
#
_cell.length_a   1.000
_cell.length_b   1.000
_cell.length_c   1.000
_cell.angle_alpha   90.00
_cell.angle_beta   90.00
_cell.angle_gamma   90.00
#
_symmetry.space_group_name_H-M   'P 1'
#
loop_
_entity.id
_entity.type
_entity.pdbx_description
1 polymer ?
#
loop_
_entity_poly.entity_id
_entity_poly.type
_entity_poly.pdbx_seq_one_letter_code
_entity_poly.pdbx_strand_id
1 'polypeptide(L)'
;MAKNTKGKKTVESVAETLCSFSRFLCDLVIGIYLFVILAVLPLYNRGYAQIGTDKENFFIKTMTYVGKCLLPVFVLWLILRFIVVKQKQELPEFRTIPKRIWQALNTTDKFAALYGIAVVMSYVFTRYREEALWGTASWRMGMWTQLGAVIVYFMISRMWQRNDWIVILTLPVSTIVFFLGYMNKFGLCLVDKEIINSSFISTVGNINWYCGYLVTVLFGGVYLLWLSLIHI
;
A
#
# COMPACT_ATOMS: atom_id res chain seq x y z
N MET A 1 33.43 18.07 -34.22
CA MET A 1 32.55 16.96 -33.85
C MET A 1 32.70 16.46 -32.40
N ALA A 2 33.86 16.52 -31.76
CA ALA A 2 34.11 15.99 -30.38
C ALA A 2 33.40 16.74 -29.22
N LYS A 3 33.05 18.05 -29.40
CA LYS A 3 32.39 18.84 -28.34
C LYS A 3 30.93 18.47 -28.10
N ASN A 4 30.25 17.95 -29.11
CA ASN A 4 28.83 17.57 -29.03
C ASN A 4 28.63 16.19 -28.37
N THR A 5 29.59 15.31 -28.45
CA THR A 5 29.55 13.96 -27.81
C THR A 5 29.80 14.02 -26.31
N LYS A 6 30.64 14.94 -25.81
CA LYS A 6 30.86 15.13 -24.36
C LYS A 6 29.60 15.69 -23.67
N GLY A 7 28.94 16.69 -24.27
CA GLY A 7 27.72 17.28 -23.75
C GLY A 7 26.56 16.23 -23.67
N LYS A 8 26.42 15.39 -24.69
CA LYS A 8 25.38 14.35 -24.74
C LYS A 8 25.58 13.29 -23.63
N LYS A 9 26.82 12.83 -23.40
CA LYS A 9 27.15 11.89 -22.31
C LYS A 9 26.90 12.49 -20.92
N THR A 10 27.17 13.77 -20.71
CA THR A 10 26.95 14.42 -19.43
C THR A 10 25.44 14.56 -19.13
N VAL A 11 24.63 14.92 -20.11
CA VAL A 11 23.16 15.01 -19.97
C VAL A 11 22.53 13.66 -19.71
N GLU A 12 23.02 12.59 -20.37
CA GLU A 12 22.58 11.20 -20.15
C GLU A 12 22.88 10.75 -18.71
N SER A 13 24.08 11.00 -18.20
CA SER A 13 24.46 10.69 -16.81
C SER A 13 23.61 11.45 -15.78
N VAL A 14 23.30 12.71 -16.02
CA VAL A 14 22.44 13.52 -15.14
C VAL A 14 20.99 13.00 -15.13
N ALA A 15 20.44 12.67 -16.30
CA ALA A 15 19.08 12.11 -16.39
C ALA A 15 18.96 10.75 -15.70
N GLU A 16 19.96 9.89 -15.81
CA GLU A 16 20.01 8.61 -15.11
C GLU A 16 20.09 8.79 -13.59
N THR A 17 20.91 9.75 -13.11
CA THR A 17 21.03 10.05 -11.68
C THR A 17 19.72 10.57 -11.11
N LEU A 18 19.05 11.50 -11.80
CA LEU A 18 17.76 12.05 -11.41
C LEU A 18 16.66 10.98 -11.43
N CYS A 19 16.69 10.07 -12.41
CA CYS A 19 15.76 8.95 -12.49
C CYS A 19 15.92 7.99 -11.30
N SER A 20 17.16 7.67 -10.91
CA SER A 20 17.46 6.84 -9.74
C SER A 20 17.05 7.52 -8.45
N PHE A 21 17.27 8.81 -8.31
CA PHE A 21 16.86 9.60 -7.15
C PHE A 21 15.33 9.68 -7.02
N SER A 22 14.62 9.93 -8.12
CA SER A 22 13.15 9.93 -8.11
C SER A 22 12.58 8.57 -7.70
N ARG A 23 13.21 7.49 -8.16
CA ARG A 23 12.83 6.12 -7.76
C ARG A 23 13.05 5.90 -6.26
N PHE A 24 14.17 6.34 -5.73
CA PHE A 24 14.46 6.29 -4.29
C PHE A 24 13.41 7.07 -3.47
N LEU A 25 13.00 8.24 -3.93
CA LEU A 25 11.94 9.02 -3.28
C LEU A 25 10.59 8.29 -3.29
N CYS A 26 10.22 7.64 -4.40
CA CYS A 26 9.02 6.80 -4.46
C CYS A 26 9.09 5.65 -3.44
N ASP A 27 10.24 4.96 -3.39
CA ASP A 27 10.48 3.87 -2.45
C ASP A 27 10.36 4.35 -0.99
N LEU A 28 10.92 5.49 -0.66
CA LEU A 28 10.83 6.11 0.66
C LEU A 28 9.38 6.44 1.04
N VAL A 29 8.61 7.05 0.15
CA VAL A 29 7.19 7.39 0.40
C VAL A 29 6.35 6.13 0.61
N ILE A 30 6.59 5.09 -0.20
CA ILE A 30 5.92 3.78 -0.04
C ILE A 30 6.32 3.15 1.30
N GLY A 31 7.59 3.21 1.69
CA GLY A 31 8.07 2.72 2.98
C GLY A 31 7.41 3.39 4.17
N ILE A 32 7.29 4.71 4.14
CA ILE A 32 6.56 5.47 5.16
C ILE A 32 5.09 5.04 5.20
N TYR A 33 4.44 4.89 4.05
CA TYR A 33 3.06 4.41 3.98
C TYR A 33 2.90 3.03 4.61
N LEU A 34 3.76 2.08 4.25
CA LEU A 34 3.73 0.72 4.80
C LEU A 34 3.96 0.74 6.32
N PHE A 35 4.91 1.53 6.81
CA PHE A 35 5.13 1.71 8.24
C PHE A 35 3.86 2.21 8.94
N VAL A 36 3.21 3.24 8.40
CA VAL A 36 2.01 3.82 9.01
C VAL A 36 0.85 2.82 9.01
N ILE A 37 0.64 2.08 7.92
CA ILE A 37 -0.47 1.11 7.82
C ILE A 37 -0.21 -0.15 8.64
N LEU A 38 1.03 -0.64 8.70
CA LEU A 38 1.34 -1.91 9.35
C LEU A 38 1.68 -1.76 10.85
N ALA A 39 2.21 -0.60 11.26
CA ALA A 39 2.63 -0.38 12.63
C ALA A 39 1.73 0.61 13.38
N VAL A 40 1.39 1.75 12.77
CA VAL A 40 0.66 2.82 13.47
C VAL A 40 -0.85 2.55 13.47
N LEU A 41 -1.43 2.22 12.32
CA LEU A 41 -2.89 2.00 12.19
C LEU A 41 -3.43 0.90 13.12
N PRO A 42 -2.77 -0.27 13.28
CA PRO A 42 -3.27 -1.29 14.21
C PRO A 42 -3.34 -0.81 15.66
N LEU A 43 -2.39 0.03 16.09
CA LEU A 43 -2.33 0.58 17.45
C LEU A 43 -3.14 1.87 17.63
N TYR A 44 -3.55 2.53 16.53
CA TYR A 44 -4.26 3.80 16.58
C TYR A 44 -5.66 3.63 17.19
N ASN A 45 -5.92 4.34 18.29
CA ASN A 45 -7.19 4.34 19.00
C ASN A 45 -7.42 5.71 19.65
N ARG A 46 -8.62 6.29 19.46
CA ARG A 46 -9.07 7.53 20.12
C ARG A 46 -10.18 7.29 21.16
N GLY A 47 -10.58 6.03 21.34
CA GLY A 47 -11.69 5.62 22.16
C GLY A 47 -12.55 4.59 21.43
N TYR A 48 -13.30 3.78 22.15
CA TYR A 48 -14.03 2.67 21.51
C TYR A 48 -15.36 3.11 20.87
N ALA A 49 -15.91 4.25 21.24
CA ALA A 49 -17.22 4.68 20.76
C ALA A 49 -17.31 4.84 19.23
N GLN A 50 -16.20 5.21 18.58
CA GLN A 50 -16.14 5.44 17.13
C GLN A 50 -14.91 4.81 16.48
N ILE A 51 -14.36 3.76 17.04
CA ILE A 51 -13.07 3.19 16.64
C ILE A 51 -13.04 2.79 15.16
N GLY A 52 -14.14 2.25 14.62
CA GLY A 52 -14.24 1.89 13.20
C GLY A 52 -14.11 3.11 12.30
N THR A 53 -14.88 4.16 12.59
CA THR A 53 -14.88 5.42 11.84
C THR A 53 -13.53 6.15 11.96
N ASP A 54 -12.91 6.13 13.14
CA ASP A 54 -11.62 6.76 13.36
C ASP A 54 -10.50 6.07 12.58
N LYS A 55 -10.46 4.74 12.58
CA LYS A 55 -9.49 3.96 11.80
C LYS A 55 -9.68 4.15 10.29
N GLU A 56 -10.92 4.16 9.86
CA GLU A 56 -11.29 4.43 8.48
C GLU A 56 -10.82 5.82 8.03
N ASN A 57 -11.14 6.85 8.82
CA ASN A 57 -10.70 8.21 8.54
C ASN A 57 -9.18 8.34 8.53
N PHE A 58 -8.49 7.65 9.44
CA PHE A 58 -7.03 7.59 9.48
C PHE A 58 -6.48 6.95 8.19
N PHE A 59 -7.02 5.81 7.79
CA PHE A 59 -6.63 5.10 6.58
C PHE A 59 -6.82 5.96 5.32
N ILE A 60 -8.02 6.55 5.15
CA ILE A 60 -8.34 7.40 3.99
C ILE A 60 -7.45 8.64 3.94
N LYS A 61 -7.26 9.31 5.08
CA LYS A 61 -6.36 10.47 5.15
C LYS A 61 -4.92 10.07 4.79
N THR A 62 -4.43 8.97 5.33
CA THR A 62 -3.08 8.48 5.03
C THR A 62 -2.93 8.16 3.54
N MET A 63 -3.88 7.43 2.94
CA MET A 63 -3.88 7.17 1.50
C MET A 63 -3.90 8.46 0.67
N THR A 64 -4.70 9.45 1.09
CA THR A 64 -4.82 10.72 0.38
C THR A 64 -3.51 11.52 0.43
N TYR A 65 -2.89 11.63 1.61
CA TYR A 65 -1.61 12.35 1.74
C TYR A 65 -0.47 11.65 1.01
N VAL A 66 -0.37 10.33 1.16
CA VAL A 66 0.64 9.55 0.44
C VAL A 66 0.42 9.62 -1.07
N GLY A 67 -0.81 9.53 -1.54
CA GLY A 67 -1.14 9.69 -2.96
C GLY A 67 -0.74 11.08 -3.50
N LYS A 68 -1.00 12.15 -2.75
CA LYS A 68 -0.59 13.51 -3.11
C LYS A 68 0.94 13.67 -3.17
N CYS A 69 1.68 12.99 -2.31
CA CYS A 69 3.15 13.02 -2.33
C CYS A 69 3.72 12.11 -3.42
N LEU A 70 3.16 10.92 -3.57
CA LEU A 70 3.69 9.90 -4.46
C LEU A 70 3.42 10.21 -5.94
N LEU A 71 2.21 10.73 -6.26
CA LEU A 71 1.82 11.00 -7.64
C LEU A 71 2.80 11.93 -8.39
N PRO A 72 3.17 13.12 -7.87
CA PRO A 72 4.09 14.00 -8.57
C PRO A 72 5.49 13.38 -8.71
N VAL A 73 5.98 12.68 -7.70
CA VAL A 73 7.29 12.00 -7.75
C VAL A 73 7.27 10.86 -8.76
N PHE A 74 6.17 10.10 -8.82
CA PHE A 74 5.98 9.02 -9.80
C PHE A 74 5.91 9.56 -11.23
N VAL A 75 5.15 10.63 -11.45
CA VAL A 75 5.08 11.28 -12.77
C VAL A 75 6.45 11.79 -13.19
N LEU A 76 7.19 12.44 -12.28
CA LEU A 76 8.56 12.88 -12.55
C LEU A 76 9.46 11.69 -12.93
N TRP A 77 9.39 10.60 -12.18
CA TRP A 77 10.15 9.38 -12.49
C TRP A 77 9.79 8.81 -13.87
N LEU A 78 8.51 8.79 -14.25
CA LEU A 78 8.07 8.32 -15.58
C LEU A 78 8.64 9.20 -16.69
N ILE A 79 8.60 10.54 -16.52
CA ILE A 79 9.14 11.49 -17.50
C ILE A 79 10.65 11.28 -17.66
N LEU A 80 11.39 11.21 -16.55
CA LEU A 80 12.84 11.01 -16.58
C LEU A 80 13.21 9.66 -17.21
N ARG A 81 12.47 8.59 -16.86
CA ARG A 81 12.67 7.29 -17.47
C ARG A 81 12.39 7.30 -18.97
N PHE A 82 11.34 7.99 -19.42
CA PHE A 82 11.06 8.16 -20.84
C PHE A 82 12.21 8.90 -21.56
N ILE A 83 12.76 9.95 -20.95
CA ILE A 83 13.91 10.69 -21.50
C ILE A 83 15.13 9.76 -21.64
N VAL A 84 15.45 8.98 -20.60
CA VAL A 84 16.58 8.02 -20.61
C VAL A 84 16.41 6.97 -21.71
N VAL A 85 15.21 6.36 -21.81
CA VAL A 85 14.91 5.35 -22.83
C VAL A 85 14.98 5.94 -24.25
N LYS A 86 14.48 7.18 -24.43
CA LYS A 86 14.57 7.91 -25.70
C LYS A 86 16.02 8.20 -26.09
N GLN A 87 16.86 8.61 -25.14
CA GLN A 87 18.27 8.88 -25.39
C GLN A 87 19.04 7.61 -25.82
N LYS A 88 18.67 6.46 -25.26
CA LYS A 88 19.25 5.15 -25.60
C LYS A 88 18.70 4.55 -26.91
N GLN A 89 17.77 5.22 -27.58
CA GLN A 89 17.09 4.74 -28.78
C GLN A 89 16.34 3.40 -28.58
N GLU A 90 15.93 3.11 -27.36
CA GLU A 90 15.23 1.87 -26.97
C GLU A 90 13.70 2.00 -26.98
N LEU A 91 13.16 3.06 -27.61
CA LEU A 91 11.71 3.27 -27.64
C LEU A 91 11.02 2.18 -28.46
N PRO A 92 10.10 1.43 -27.87
CA PRO A 92 9.30 0.46 -28.60
C PRO A 92 8.33 1.17 -29.55
N GLU A 93 7.97 0.51 -30.66
CA GLU A 93 6.86 0.96 -31.49
C GLU A 93 5.59 1.09 -30.66
N PHE A 94 4.84 2.18 -30.82
CA PHE A 94 3.64 2.47 -30.05
C PHE A 94 2.62 1.33 -30.08
N ARG A 95 2.48 0.66 -31.22
CA ARG A 95 1.57 -0.49 -31.40
C ARG A 95 1.96 -1.72 -30.55
N THR A 96 3.21 -1.84 -30.16
CA THR A 96 3.72 -2.99 -29.38
C THR A 96 3.62 -2.77 -27.88
N ILE A 97 3.39 -1.52 -27.41
CA ILE A 97 3.35 -1.16 -25.99
C ILE A 97 2.28 -1.96 -25.21
N PRO A 98 1.01 -2.05 -25.63
CA PRO A 98 0.01 -2.80 -24.88
C PRO A 98 0.35 -4.28 -24.73
N LYS A 99 0.87 -4.90 -25.79
CA LYS A 99 1.31 -6.30 -25.77
C LYS A 99 2.49 -6.50 -24.81
N ARG A 100 3.48 -5.59 -24.82
CA ARG A 100 4.63 -5.65 -23.90
C ARG A 100 4.22 -5.46 -22.44
N ILE A 101 3.31 -4.52 -22.16
CA ILE A 101 2.76 -4.32 -20.81
C ILE A 101 2.08 -5.61 -20.35
N TRP A 102 1.18 -6.18 -21.16
CA TRP A 102 0.47 -7.41 -20.82
C TRP A 102 1.39 -8.61 -20.59
N GLN A 103 2.47 -8.72 -21.36
CA GLN A 103 3.49 -9.78 -21.20
C GLN A 103 4.36 -9.56 -19.95
N ALA A 104 4.57 -8.30 -19.53
CA ALA A 104 5.33 -7.96 -18.34
C ALA A 104 4.53 -8.16 -17.03
N LEU A 105 3.21 -8.33 -17.12
CA LEU A 105 2.35 -8.59 -15.96
C LEU A 105 2.39 -10.08 -15.62
N ASN A 106 2.63 -10.37 -14.33
CA ASN A 106 2.47 -11.72 -13.81
C ASN A 106 0.97 -12.07 -13.63
N THR A 107 0.66 -13.29 -13.24
CA THR A 107 -0.73 -13.75 -13.07
C THR A 107 -1.48 -12.92 -12.03
N THR A 108 -0.86 -12.60 -10.89
CA THR A 108 -1.46 -11.79 -9.82
C THR A 108 -1.76 -10.37 -10.31
N ASP A 109 -0.83 -9.75 -11.07
CA ASP A 109 -1.04 -8.42 -11.65
C ASP A 109 -2.26 -8.39 -12.59
N LYS A 110 -2.42 -9.45 -13.41
CA LYS A 110 -3.57 -9.56 -14.33
C LYS A 110 -4.87 -9.65 -13.57
N PHE A 111 -4.92 -10.45 -12.49
CA PHE A 111 -6.10 -10.51 -11.64
C PHE A 111 -6.38 -9.20 -10.91
N ALA A 112 -5.36 -8.51 -10.42
CA ALA A 112 -5.52 -7.18 -9.81
C ALA A 112 -6.06 -6.15 -10.81
N ALA A 113 -5.56 -6.17 -12.05
CA ALA A 113 -6.06 -5.30 -13.12
C ALA A 113 -7.52 -5.63 -13.49
N LEU A 114 -7.85 -6.91 -13.64
CA LEU A 114 -9.23 -7.38 -13.91
C LEU A 114 -10.17 -7.00 -12.77
N TYR A 115 -9.73 -7.12 -11.52
CA TYR A 115 -10.50 -6.67 -10.37
C TYR A 115 -10.78 -5.16 -10.43
N GLY A 116 -9.77 -4.34 -10.75
CA GLY A 116 -9.95 -2.90 -10.93
C GLY A 116 -10.97 -2.58 -12.05
N ILE A 117 -10.92 -3.29 -13.17
CA ILE A 117 -11.89 -3.17 -14.25
C ILE A 117 -13.30 -3.55 -13.77
N ALA A 118 -13.44 -4.66 -13.04
CA ALA A 118 -14.73 -5.09 -12.50
C ALA A 118 -15.33 -4.06 -11.53
N VAL A 119 -14.50 -3.44 -10.69
CA VAL A 119 -14.91 -2.36 -9.79
C VAL A 119 -15.45 -1.16 -10.56
N VAL A 120 -14.76 -0.72 -11.61
CA VAL A 120 -15.22 0.38 -12.47
C VAL A 120 -16.52 0.02 -13.19
N MET A 121 -16.61 -1.20 -13.74
CA MET A 121 -17.83 -1.68 -14.39
C MET A 121 -19.00 -1.74 -13.41
N SER A 122 -18.79 -2.23 -12.19
CA SER A 122 -19.81 -2.23 -11.13
C SER A 122 -20.34 -0.81 -10.85
N TYR A 123 -19.45 0.18 -10.80
CA TYR A 123 -19.85 1.58 -10.62
C TYR A 123 -20.65 2.11 -11.82
N VAL A 124 -20.27 1.78 -13.06
CA VAL A 124 -20.97 2.24 -14.26
C VAL A 124 -22.41 1.72 -14.33
N PHE A 125 -22.64 0.48 -13.91
CA PHE A 125 -23.94 -0.18 -14.00
C PHE A 125 -24.82 -0.03 -12.77
N THR A 126 -24.31 0.55 -11.65
CA THR A 126 -25.10 0.74 -10.44
C THR A 126 -26.11 1.89 -10.57
N ARG A 127 -27.24 1.74 -9.87
CA ARG A 127 -28.23 2.81 -9.68
C ARG A 127 -27.88 3.72 -8.47
N TYR A 128 -27.10 3.20 -7.52
CA TYR A 128 -26.72 3.88 -6.27
C TYR A 128 -25.30 4.46 -6.42
N ARG A 129 -25.19 5.54 -7.18
CA ARG A 129 -23.86 6.05 -7.60
C ARG A 129 -23.05 6.65 -6.46
N GLU A 130 -23.68 7.33 -5.50
CA GLU A 130 -22.95 7.91 -4.37
C GLU A 130 -22.39 6.83 -3.44
N GLU A 131 -23.21 5.86 -3.05
CA GLU A 131 -22.78 4.75 -2.21
C GLU A 131 -21.77 3.85 -2.93
N ALA A 132 -21.93 3.64 -4.24
CA ALA A 132 -20.98 2.89 -5.02
C ALA A 132 -19.63 3.63 -5.18
N LEU A 133 -19.63 4.95 -5.21
CA LEU A 133 -18.42 5.76 -5.35
C LEU A 133 -17.62 5.82 -4.04
N TRP A 134 -18.31 6.16 -2.94
CA TRP A 134 -17.68 6.43 -1.64
C TRP A 134 -17.83 5.29 -0.64
N GLY A 135 -18.79 4.39 -0.85
CA GLY A 135 -19.20 3.39 0.14
C GLY A 135 -20.22 3.94 1.13
N THR A 136 -20.81 3.06 1.93
CA THR A 136 -21.69 3.44 3.03
C THR A 136 -20.91 4.10 4.17
N ALA A 137 -21.58 4.92 4.97
CA ALA A 137 -20.97 5.76 6.02
C ALA A 137 -20.12 4.98 7.04
N SER A 138 -20.41 3.69 7.26
CA SER A 138 -19.66 2.83 8.21
C SER A 138 -18.54 2.04 7.58
N TRP A 139 -18.54 1.81 6.27
CA TRP A 139 -17.64 0.88 5.60
C TRP A 139 -16.80 1.50 4.50
N ARG A 140 -17.21 2.62 3.95
CA ARG A 140 -16.52 3.37 2.87
C ARG A 140 -15.70 2.54 1.87
N MET A 141 -16.18 1.33 1.58
CA MET A 141 -15.55 0.40 0.63
C MET A 141 -16.07 0.62 -0.78
N GLY A 142 -16.24 1.87 -1.16
CA GLY A 142 -16.66 2.28 -2.49
C GLY A 142 -15.54 2.15 -3.52
N MET A 143 -15.88 2.50 -4.77
CA MET A 143 -14.97 2.40 -5.91
C MET A 143 -13.61 3.06 -5.66
N TRP A 144 -13.58 4.26 -5.04
CA TRP A 144 -12.32 4.97 -4.76
C TRP A 144 -11.39 4.20 -3.84
N THR A 145 -11.91 3.60 -2.78
CA THR A 145 -11.11 2.82 -1.84
C THR A 145 -10.56 1.55 -2.50
N GLN A 146 -11.39 0.87 -3.28
CA GLN A 146 -11.00 -0.36 -3.97
C GLN A 146 -10.00 -0.10 -5.09
N LEU A 147 -10.20 0.93 -5.91
CA LEU A 147 -9.20 1.36 -6.91
C LEU A 147 -7.92 1.85 -6.26
N GLY A 148 -8.03 2.57 -5.14
CA GLY A 148 -6.88 2.96 -4.33
C GLY A 148 -6.04 1.76 -3.91
N ALA A 149 -6.68 0.68 -3.44
CA ALA A 149 -5.99 -0.57 -3.09
C ALA A 149 -5.28 -1.21 -4.29
N VAL A 150 -5.92 -1.22 -5.48
CA VAL A 150 -5.30 -1.72 -6.73
C VAL A 150 -4.09 -0.87 -7.12
N ILE A 151 -4.20 0.47 -7.03
CA ILE A 151 -3.10 1.38 -7.32
C ILE A 151 -1.94 1.14 -6.34
N VAL A 152 -2.22 1.04 -5.04
CA VAL A 152 -1.23 0.74 -3.99
C VAL A 152 -0.56 -0.60 -4.25
N TYR A 153 -1.32 -1.63 -4.65
CA TYR A 153 -0.75 -2.93 -5.05
C TYR A 153 0.29 -2.77 -6.16
N PHE A 154 -0.04 -2.08 -7.27
CA PHE A 154 0.89 -1.89 -8.37
C PHE A 154 2.09 -1.03 -7.96
N MET A 155 1.91 -0.01 -7.13
CA MET A 155 3.00 0.80 -6.61
C MET A 155 3.97 -0.03 -5.76
N ILE A 156 3.46 -0.81 -4.82
CA ILE A 156 4.30 -1.68 -3.98
C ILE A 156 4.98 -2.74 -4.84
N SER A 157 4.24 -3.47 -5.68
CA SER A 157 4.79 -4.58 -6.47
C SER A 157 5.83 -4.17 -7.50
N ARG A 158 5.81 -2.90 -7.97
CA ARG A 158 6.68 -2.40 -9.04
C ARG A 158 7.76 -1.43 -8.59
N MET A 159 7.52 -0.71 -7.50
CA MET A 159 8.41 0.35 -7.06
C MET A 159 9.06 0.07 -5.71
N TRP A 160 8.44 -0.75 -4.85
CA TRP A 160 9.02 -1.12 -3.57
C TRP A 160 10.24 -2.01 -3.76
N GLN A 161 11.38 -1.55 -3.27
CA GLN A 161 12.55 -2.42 -3.12
C GLN A 161 12.34 -3.23 -1.85
N ARG A 162 12.18 -4.54 -2.01
CA ARG A 162 11.91 -5.45 -0.90
C ARG A 162 12.85 -5.17 0.27
N ASN A 163 12.25 -4.81 1.39
CA ASN A 163 12.96 -4.55 2.63
C ASN A 163 12.22 -5.25 3.76
N ASP A 164 12.80 -6.33 4.25
CA ASP A 164 12.13 -7.25 5.19
C ASP A 164 11.92 -6.61 6.58
N TRP A 165 12.62 -5.53 6.92
CA TRP A 165 12.46 -4.86 8.22
C TRP A 165 11.02 -4.39 8.48
N ILE A 166 10.28 -3.98 7.45
CA ILE A 166 8.87 -3.57 7.59
C ILE A 166 8.00 -4.75 8.00
N VAL A 167 8.24 -5.93 7.40
CA VAL A 167 7.51 -7.15 7.76
C VAL A 167 7.89 -7.59 9.17
N ILE A 168 9.18 -7.53 9.52
CA ILE A 168 9.67 -7.84 10.87
C ILE A 168 9.03 -6.91 11.92
N LEU A 169 8.82 -5.62 11.60
CA LEU A 169 8.18 -4.67 12.51
C LEU A 169 6.71 -5.03 12.80
N THR A 170 6.02 -5.73 11.91
CA THR A 170 4.63 -6.15 12.16
C THR A 170 4.51 -7.15 13.31
N LEU A 171 5.54 -7.94 13.59
CA LEU A 171 5.53 -8.94 14.66
C LEU A 171 5.36 -8.32 16.06
N PRO A 172 6.21 -7.39 16.53
CA PRO A 172 6.01 -6.75 17.82
C PRO A 172 4.70 -5.97 17.90
N VAL A 173 4.28 -5.30 16.83
CA VAL A 173 3.01 -4.58 16.79
C VAL A 173 1.84 -5.54 16.96
N SER A 174 1.83 -6.66 16.23
CA SER A 174 0.77 -7.67 16.33
C SER A 174 0.77 -8.37 17.69
N THR A 175 1.94 -8.55 18.28
CA THR A 175 2.07 -9.08 19.64
C THR A 175 1.41 -8.13 20.65
N ILE A 176 1.65 -6.83 20.55
CA ILE A 176 1.00 -5.83 21.40
C ILE A 176 -0.53 -5.86 21.18
N VAL A 177 -0.99 -5.85 19.92
CA VAL A 177 -2.42 -5.93 19.59
C VAL A 177 -3.05 -7.21 20.14
N PHE A 178 -2.35 -8.34 20.04
CA PHE A 178 -2.80 -9.62 20.61
C PHE A 178 -2.94 -9.54 22.13
N PHE A 179 -1.93 -9.08 22.84
CA PHE A 179 -1.98 -8.99 24.30
C PHE A 179 -3.04 -8.00 24.79
N LEU A 180 -3.25 -6.88 24.11
CA LEU A 180 -4.33 -5.95 24.44
C LEU A 180 -5.71 -6.62 24.30
N GLY A 181 -5.93 -7.41 23.24
CA GLY A 181 -7.15 -8.18 23.07
C GLY A 181 -7.32 -9.29 24.11
N TYR A 182 -6.23 -9.96 24.46
CA TYR A 182 -6.23 -10.97 25.51
C TYR A 182 -6.59 -10.35 26.88
N MET A 183 -6.01 -9.21 27.23
CA MET A 183 -6.33 -8.49 28.47
C MET A 183 -7.80 -8.03 28.52
N ASN A 184 -8.36 -7.59 27.40
CA ASN A 184 -9.80 -7.26 27.34
C ASN A 184 -10.69 -8.42 27.75
N LYS A 185 -10.31 -9.67 27.42
CA LYS A 185 -11.07 -10.87 27.81
C LYS A 185 -11.18 -11.02 29.33
N PHE A 186 -10.19 -10.56 30.07
CA PHE A 186 -10.16 -10.58 31.54
C PHE A 186 -10.68 -9.29 32.16
N GLY A 187 -11.34 -8.41 31.40
CA GLY A 187 -11.88 -7.14 31.87
C GLY A 187 -10.84 -6.05 32.11
N LEU A 188 -9.61 -6.25 31.64
CA LEU A 188 -8.54 -5.28 31.73
C LEU A 188 -8.47 -4.44 30.45
N CYS A 189 -9.18 -3.32 30.42
CA CYS A 189 -9.11 -2.36 29.32
C CYS A 189 -8.09 -1.28 29.62
N LEU A 190 -6.89 -1.36 28.99
CA LEU A 190 -5.83 -0.38 29.16
C LEU A 190 -6.06 0.90 28.37
N VAL A 191 -6.84 0.84 27.30
CA VAL A 191 -7.03 1.95 26.35
C VAL A 191 -8.26 2.79 26.71
N ASP A 192 -9.32 2.14 27.20
CA ASP A 192 -10.54 2.84 27.64
C ASP A 192 -11.15 2.11 28.83
N LYS A 193 -11.12 2.75 29.98
CA LYS A 193 -11.59 2.19 31.27
C LYS A 193 -13.12 2.16 31.39
N GLU A 194 -13.84 2.90 30.53
CA GLU A 194 -15.31 2.97 30.59
C GLU A 194 -15.97 1.75 29.92
N ILE A 195 -15.23 1.02 29.08
CA ILE A 195 -15.78 -0.15 28.38
C ILE A 195 -15.37 -1.43 29.14
N ILE A 196 -16.25 -1.85 30.04
CA ILE A 196 -16.20 -3.19 30.65
C ILE A 196 -16.77 -4.18 29.63
N ASN A 197 -15.98 -4.59 28.66
CA ASN A 197 -16.41 -5.57 27.68
C ASN A 197 -15.43 -6.76 27.72
N SER A 198 -15.96 -7.96 28.03
CA SER A 198 -15.22 -9.22 28.01
C SER A 198 -14.94 -9.75 26.60
N SER A 199 -15.12 -8.95 25.58
CA SER A 199 -14.87 -9.31 24.18
C SER A 199 -13.43 -9.03 23.80
N PHE A 200 -12.89 -9.85 22.88
CA PHE A 200 -11.57 -9.62 22.28
C PHE A 200 -11.64 -8.49 21.24
N ILE A 201 -11.62 -7.26 21.66
CA ILE A 201 -11.73 -6.10 20.74
C ILE A 201 -10.38 -5.42 20.49
N SER A 202 -9.44 -5.50 21.44
CA SER A 202 -8.12 -4.87 21.35
C SER A 202 -8.22 -3.39 20.95
N THR A 203 -7.24 -2.89 20.24
CA THR A 203 -7.28 -1.58 19.56
C THR A 203 -8.01 -1.62 18.21
N VAL A 204 -8.50 -2.78 17.79
CA VAL A 204 -9.19 -2.97 16.50
C VAL A 204 -10.70 -2.69 16.61
N GLY A 205 -11.27 -2.87 17.80
CA GLY A 205 -12.64 -2.48 18.12
C GLY A 205 -13.75 -3.43 17.70
N ASN A 206 -13.43 -4.49 16.95
CA ASN A 206 -14.39 -5.53 16.57
C ASN A 206 -13.69 -6.88 16.53
N ILE A 207 -14.33 -7.91 17.12
CA ILE A 207 -13.75 -9.26 17.23
C ILE A 207 -13.44 -9.88 15.84
N ASN A 208 -14.31 -9.68 14.86
CA ASN A 208 -14.10 -10.24 13.52
C ASN A 208 -12.89 -9.58 12.83
N TRP A 209 -12.74 -8.28 12.97
CA TRP A 209 -11.60 -7.53 12.43
C TRP A 209 -10.31 -7.90 13.16
N TYR A 210 -10.38 -8.07 14.49
CA TYR A 210 -9.27 -8.53 15.30
C TYR A 210 -8.79 -9.92 14.87
N CYS A 211 -9.71 -10.88 14.71
CA CYS A 211 -9.38 -12.21 14.21
C CYS A 211 -8.81 -12.16 12.79
N GLY A 212 -9.40 -11.38 11.88
CA GLY A 212 -8.91 -11.19 10.52
C GLY A 212 -7.49 -10.61 10.49
N TYR A 213 -7.21 -9.62 11.33
CA TYR A 213 -5.87 -9.05 11.48
C TYR A 213 -4.86 -10.10 11.96
N LEU A 214 -5.18 -10.85 13.02
CA LEU A 214 -4.29 -11.89 13.56
C LEU A 214 -4.02 -13.01 12.56
N VAL A 215 -5.03 -13.45 11.81
CA VAL A 215 -4.86 -14.46 10.75
C VAL A 215 -3.90 -13.94 9.67
N THR A 216 -4.06 -12.70 9.24
CA THR A 216 -3.18 -12.09 8.23
C THR A 216 -1.72 -12.03 8.71
N VAL A 217 -1.52 -11.64 9.97
CA VAL A 217 -0.17 -11.57 10.58
C VAL A 217 0.43 -12.95 10.80
N LEU A 218 -0.38 -13.96 11.14
CA LEU A 218 0.07 -15.34 11.31
C LEU A 218 0.76 -15.86 10.04
N PHE A 219 0.17 -15.65 8.87
CA PHE A 219 0.79 -16.06 7.60
C PHE A 219 2.11 -15.32 7.33
N GLY A 220 2.17 -14.01 7.69
CA GLY A 220 3.43 -13.25 7.65
C GLY A 220 4.50 -13.82 8.58
N GLY A 221 4.12 -14.20 9.80
CA GLY A 221 5.01 -14.84 10.77
C GLY A 221 5.52 -16.20 10.31
N VAL A 222 4.66 -17.05 9.75
CA VAL A 222 5.04 -18.35 9.16
C VAL A 222 6.03 -18.16 8.00
N TYR A 223 5.77 -17.17 7.14
CA TYR A 223 6.67 -16.84 6.05
C TYR A 223 8.07 -16.42 6.55
N LEU A 224 8.13 -15.56 7.57
CA LEU A 224 9.41 -15.12 8.16
C LEU A 224 10.14 -16.28 8.84
N LEU A 225 9.42 -17.14 9.55
CA LEU A 225 9.99 -18.35 10.14
C LEU A 225 10.61 -19.26 9.07
N TRP A 226 9.88 -19.48 7.97
CA TRP A 226 10.40 -20.28 6.87
C TRP A 226 11.65 -19.67 6.23
N LEU A 227 11.66 -18.36 5.99
CA LEU A 227 12.86 -17.67 5.51
C LEU A 227 14.04 -17.83 6.47
N SER A 228 13.82 -17.73 7.78
CA SER A 228 14.85 -17.93 8.80
C SER A 228 15.42 -19.34 8.75
N LEU A 229 14.58 -20.37 8.56
CA LEU A 229 15.02 -21.76 8.46
C LEU A 229 15.82 -22.09 7.19
N ILE A 230 15.59 -21.35 6.09
CA ILE A 230 16.35 -21.55 4.84
C ILE A 230 17.73 -20.90 4.92
N HIS A 231 17.91 -19.91 5.80
CA HIS A 231 19.19 -19.20 5.96
C HIS A 231 20.08 -19.75 7.10
N ILE A 232 19.62 -20.81 7.80
CA ILE A 232 20.43 -21.62 8.73
C ILE A 232 20.99 -22.83 7.99
#